data_8d907e8bf14cd4f0f05afad0dc9e7f07
#
_entry.id   8d907e8bf14cd4f0f05afad0dc9e7f07
#
_cell.length_a   1.000
_cell.length_b   1.000
_cell.length_c   1.000
_cell.angle_alpha   90.00
_cell.angle_beta   90.00
_cell.angle_gamma   90.00
#
_symmetry.space_group_name_H-M   'P 1'
#
loop_
_entity.id
_entity.type
_entity.pdbx_description
1 polymer ?
#
loop_
_entity_poly.entity_id
_entity_poly.type
_entity_poly.pdbx_seq_one_letter_code
_entity_poly.pdbx_strand_id
1 'polypeptide(L)'
;GGDTLTLNVYNWGEYISDGSDGSLDTIEAFETWYEETYGQKVNVNYTTFASNEDMYAKLKSGAVSYDVIIPSDYMIARLVEEDMLLPLNFDNIPNYQYIAEEFRGLYYDPDDQYSIPYTYGVVGIIYDANQVDEADVGSWDLMWNEKYSGKILQFNNSRDAFGTAMYKEGIDVNTTDKAQWDQALDSLLEQRP
;
A
#
# COMPACT_ATOMS: atom_id res chain seq x y z
N GLY A 1 -5.92 34.64 17.47
CA GLY A 1 -5.25 33.38 17.11
C GLY A 1 -6.18 32.26 17.44
N GLY A 2 -6.67 31.55 16.43
CA GLY A 2 -7.41 30.30 16.64
C GLY A 2 -6.46 29.21 17.14
N ASP A 3 -7.00 28.18 17.80
CA ASP A 3 -6.25 27.01 18.22
C ASP A 3 -5.67 26.32 16.95
N THR A 4 -4.44 25.83 17.05
CA THR A 4 -3.81 25.05 15.98
C THR A 4 -4.56 23.73 15.80
N LEU A 5 -5.01 23.42 14.58
CA LEU A 5 -5.60 22.13 14.27
C LEU A 5 -4.52 21.04 14.24
N THR A 6 -4.90 19.82 14.57
CA THR A 6 -4.03 18.66 14.40
C THR A 6 -4.66 17.72 13.37
N LEU A 7 -3.87 17.31 12.37
CA LEU A 7 -4.25 16.30 11.39
C LEU A 7 -3.38 15.07 11.60
N ASN A 8 -4.00 13.95 11.97
CA ASN A 8 -3.31 12.68 12.21
C ASN A 8 -3.31 11.85 10.92
N VAL A 9 -2.13 11.61 10.35
CA VAL A 9 -1.95 10.87 9.10
C VAL A 9 -1.16 9.59 9.37
N TYR A 10 -1.62 8.48 8.81
CA TYR A 10 -0.98 7.18 8.95
C TYR A 10 -0.74 6.57 7.57
N ASN A 11 0.52 6.45 7.18
CA ASN A 11 0.93 6.04 5.84
C ASN A 11 2.04 4.99 5.90
N TRP A 12 2.42 4.45 4.76
CA TRP A 12 3.63 3.64 4.60
C TRP A 12 4.88 4.50 4.81
N GLY A 13 5.98 3.86 5.18
CA GLY A 13 7.29 4.49 5.11
C GLY A 13 7.65 4.86 3.67
N GLU A 14 8.31 6.00 3.48
CA GLU A 14 8.81 6.46 2.17
C GLU A 14 7.75 6.67 1.07
N TYR A 15 6.50 6.88 1.45
CA TYR A 15 5.37 7.13 0.55
C TYR A 15 5.01 8.61 0.40
N ILE A 16 5.88 9.51 0.86
CA ILE A 16 5.73 10.96 0.79
C ILE A 16 7.12 11.58 0.64
N SER A 17 7.23 12.69 -0.12
CA SER A 17 8.47 13.47 -0.17
C SER A 17 8.64 14.30 1.10
N ASP A 18 9.85 14.34 1.63
CA ASP A 18 10.22 14.88 2.95
C ASP A 18 11.27 16.00 2.88
N GLY A 19 11.53 16.55 1.70
CA GLY A 19 12.55 17.57 1.48
C GLY A 19 13.96 17.03 1.26
N SER A 20 14.18 15.70 1.38
CA SER A 20 15.47 15.10 1.08
C SER A 20 15.78 15.13 -0.41
N ASP A 21 17.08 15.12 -0.77
CA ASP A 21 17.58 15.06 -2.15
C ASP A 21 16.98 16.14 -3.09
N GLY A 22 16.55 17.29 -2.53
CA GLY A 22 15.95 18.38 -3.29
C GLY A 22 14.47 18.15 -3.63
N SER A 23 13.82 17.16 -3.04
CA SER A 23 12.38 16.98 -3.14
C SER A 23 11.62 18.04 -2.34
N LEU A 24 10.32 18.15 -2.59
CA LEU A 24 9.44 18.97 -1.77
C LEU A 24 9.22 18.31 -0.40
N ASP A 25 9.31 19.06 0.69
CA ASP A 25 8.71 18.64 1.96
C ASP A 25 7.19 18.84 1.86
N THR A 26 6.48 17.74 1.63
CA THR A 26 5.03 17.79 1.39
C THR A 26 4.26 18.21 2.63
N ILE A 27 4.72 17.84 3.82
CA ILE A 27 4.05 18.19 5.08
C ILE A 27 4.19 19.70 5.33
N GLU A 28 5.42 20.23 5.29
CA GLU A 28 5.68 21.66 5.45
C GLU A 28 4.93 22.49 4.41
N ALA A 29 4.94 22.04 3.15
CA ALA A 29 4.23 22.72 2.07
C ALA A 29 2.72 22.72 2.30
N PHE A 30 2.13 21.63 2.78
CA PHE A 30 0.71 21.56 3.11
C PHE A 30 0.34 22.47 4.28
N GLU A 31 1.11 22.46 5.36
CA GLU A 31 0.87 23.30 6.54
C GLU A 31 0.92 24.80 6.17
N THR A 32 1.91 25.17 5.35
CA THR A 32 2.06 26.55 4.83
C THR A 32 0.88 26.94 3.95
N TRP A 33 0.53 26.10 2.96
CA TRP A 33 -0.59 26.32 2.07
C TRP A 33 -1.91 26.45 2.81
N TYR A 34 -2.12 25.62 3.83
CA TYR A 34 -3.35 25.64 4.62
C TYR A 34 -3.48 26.95 5.41
N GLU A 35 -2.40 27.37 6.07
CA GLU A 35 -2.39 28.65 6.81
C GLU A 35 -2.63 29.85 5.86
N GLU A 36 -1.96 29.87 4.70
CA GLU A 36 -2.13 30.95 3.71
C GLU A 36 -3.54 30.99 3.12
N THR A 37 -4.16 29.83 2.92
CA THR A 37 -5.47 29.73 2.26
C THR A 37 -6.62 30.00 3.22
N TYR A 38 -6.53 29.51 4.45
CA TYR A 38 -7.64 29.52 5.41
C TYR A 38 -7.40 30.43 6.63
N GLY A 39 -6.20 30.97 6.77
CA GLY A 39 -5.83 31.78 7.95
C GLY A 39 -5.79 30.99 9.24
N GLN A 40 -5.72 29.67 9.16
CA GLN A 40 -5.76 28.73 10.29
C GLN A 40 -4.52 27.85 10.24
N LYS A 41 -3.81 27.74 11.36
CA LYS A 41 -2.68 26.80 11.46
C LYS A 41 -3.15 25.37 11.59
N VAL A 42 -2.43 24.48 10.90
CA VAL A 42 -2.56 23.03 11.04
C VAL A 42 -1.19 22.45 11.38
N ASN A 43 -1.15 21.44 12.23
CA ASN A 43 0.01 20.61 12.51
C ASN A 43 -0.28 19.18 12.06
N VAL A 44 0.51 18.66 11.15
CA VAL A 44 0.36 17.30 10.64
C VAL A 44 1.16 16.34 11.52
N ASN A 45 0.46 15.50 12.29
CA ASN A 45 1.07 14.41 13.04
C ASN A 45 1.17 13.19 12.11
N TYR A 46 2.30 13.09 11.39
CA TYR A 46 2.52 12.03 10.41
C TYR A 46 3.23 10.85 11.05
N THR A 47 2.63 9.67 10.92
CA THR A 47 3.18 8.40 11.42
C THR A 47 3.15 7.34 10.34
N THR A 48 3.98 6.29 10.49
CA THR A 48 4.11 5.23 9.49
C THR A 48 3.81 3.86 10.07
N PHE A 49 3.40 2.93 9.19
CA PHE A 49 3.20 1.52 9.50
C PHE A 49 4.02 0.63 8.56
N ALA A 50 4.34 -0.57 9.03
CA ALA A 50 5.14 -1.54 8.29
C ALA A 50 4.28 -2.53 7.49
N SER A 51 3.02 -2.75 7.91
CA SER A 51 2.08 -3.65 7.22
C SER A 51 0.64 -3.17 7.38
N ASN A 52 -0.24 -3.55 6.43
CA ASN A 52 -1.68 -3.30 6.55
C ASN A 52 -2.28 -3.94 7.80
N GLU A 53 -1.79 -5.13 8.17
CA GLU A 53 -2.26 -5.90 9.32
C GLU A 53 -1.93 -5.19 10.64
N ASP A 54 -0.73 -4.62 10.78
CA ASP A 54 -0.34 -3.84 11.96
C ASP A 54 -1.17 -2.55 12.08
N MET A 55 -1.36 -1.85 10.96
CA MET A 55 -2.22 -0.67 10.88
C MET A 55 -3.65 -1.02 11.30
N TYR A 56 -4.23 -2.08 10.74
CA TYR A 56 -5.57 -2.55 11.05
C TYR A 56 -5.72 -2.94 12.53
N ALA A 57 -4.78 -3.73 13.08
CA ALA A 57 -4.82 -4.13 14.48
C ALA A 57 -4.83 -2.92 15.42
N LYS A 58 -4.05 -1.89 15.09
CA LYS A 58 -3.97 -0.67 15.86
C LYS A 58 -5.28 0.13 15.83
N LEU A 59 -5.89 0.27 14.65
CA LEU A 59 -7.21 0.90 14.50
C LEU A 59 -8.30 0.12 15.24
N LYS A 60 -8.32 -1.20 15.07
CA LYS A 60 -9.32 -2.09 15.69
C LYS A 60 -9.26 -2.09 17.20
N SER A 61 -8.09 -1.86 17.79
CA SER A 61 -7.93 -1.75 19.24
C SER A 61 -8.64 -0.53 19.84
N GLY A 62 -8.98 0.48 19.03
CA GLY A 62 -9.56 1.75 19.48
C GLY A 62 -8.59 2.63 20.29
N ALA A 63 -7.31 2.24 20.40
CA ALA A 63 -6.31 2.99 21.17
C ALA A 63 -5.84 4.27 20.46
N VAL A 64 -6.09 4.38 19.15
CA VAL A 64 -5.67 5.50 18.31
C VAL A 64 -6.80 5.90 17.38
N SER A 65 -6.80 7.17 17.00
CA SER A 65 -7.69 7.71 15.97
C SER A 65 -6.84 8.44 14.94
N TYR A 66 -7.13 8.21 13.67
CA TYR A 66 -6.50 8.89 12.55
C TYR A 66 -7.55 9.60 11.71
N ASP A 67 -7.15 10.73 11.11
CA ASP A 67 -7.99 11.50 10.21
C ASP A 67 -7.82 11.01 8.76
N VAL A 68 -6.60 10.60 8.40
CA VAL A 68 -6.26 10.06 7.08
C VAL A 68 -5.38 8.82 7.23
N ILE A 69 -5.73 7.75 6.53
CA ILE A 69 -4.93 6.52 6.43
C ILE A 69 -4.71 6.15 4.96
N ILE A 70 -3.57 5.59 4.63
CA ILE A 70 -3.21 5.21 3.25
C ILE A 70 -2.88 3.70 3.18
N PRO A 71 -3.84 2.79 3.34
CA PRO A 71 -3.62 1.35 3.21
C PRO A 71 -3.70 0.87 1.76
N SER A 72 -3.42 -0.42 1.55
CA SER A 72 -3.67 -1.08 0.28
C SER A 72 -5.16 -1.33 0.04
N ASP A 73 -5.51 -1.54 -1.21
CA ASP A 73 -6.87 -1.76 -1.73
C ASP A 73 -7.68 -2.82 -0.96
N TYR A 74 -7.12 -4.01 -0.74
CA TYR A 74 -7.82 -5.07 -0.02
C TYR A 74 -8.13 -4.70 1.44
N MET A 75 -7.32 -3.84 2.04
CA MET A 75 -7.56 -3.34 3.39
C MET A 75 -8.64 -2.26 3.39
N ILE A 76 -8.72 -1.42 2.35
CA ILE A 76 -9.85 -0.50 2.14
C ILE A 76 -11.15 -1.30 2.11
N ALA A 77 -11.23 -2.36 1.26
CA ALA A 77 -12.42 -3.22 1.19
C ALA A 77 -12.85 -3.74 2.57
N ARG A 78 -11.90 -4.21 3.35
CA ARG A 78 -12.15 -4.70 4.71
C ARG A 78 -12.65 -3.61 5.65
N LEU A 79 -12.02 -2.44 5.63
CA LEU A 79 -12.41 -1.33 6.50
C LEU A 79 -13.80 -0.78 6.15
N VAL A 80 -14.18 -0.80 4.87
CA VAL A 80 -15.55 -0.46 4.41
C VAL A 80 -16.55 -1.49 4.93
N GLU A 81 -16.28 -2.79 4.77
CA GLU A 81 -17.15 -3.87 5.24
C GLU A 81 -17.34 -3.85 6.77
N GLU A 82 -16.37 -3.38 7.52
CA GLU A 82 -16.41 -3.27 8.97
C GLU A 82 -16.89 -1.90 9.48
N ASP A 83 -17.42 -1.03 8.62
CA ASP A 83 -17.91 0.33 8.96
C ASP A 83 -16.85 1.19 9.68
N MET A 84 -15.58 1.06 9.31
CA MET A 84 -14.45 1.75 9.95
C MET A 84 -14.02 3.02 9.23
N LEU A 85 -14.62 3.34 8.09
CA LEU A 85 -14.33 4.54 7.30
C LEU A 85 -15.54 5.48 7.25
N LEU A 86 -15.28 6.76 7.19
CA LEU A 86 -16.30 7.78 6.95
C LEU A 86 -16.41 8.07 5.45
N PRO A 87 -17.62 8.27 4.92
CA PRO A 87 -17.79 8.71 3.54
C PRO A 87 -17.09 10.05 3.29
N LEU A 88 -16.45 10.16 2.12
CA LEU A 88 -15.81 11.39 1.68
C LEU A 88 -16.83 12.43 1.20
N ASN A 89 -16.59 13.70 1.51
CA ASN A 89 -17.32 14.80 0.90
C ASN A 89 -16.55 15.33 -0.32
N PHE A 90 -16.95 14.91 -1.50
CA PHE A 90 -16.31 15.26 -2.77
C PHE A 90 -16.43 16.74 -3.15
N ASP A 91 -17.34 17.49 -2.56
CA ASP A 91 -17.39 18.95 -2.72
C ASP A 91 -16.10 19.62 -2.20
N ASN A 92 -15.44 18.99 -1.25
CA ASN A 92 -14.16 19.43 -0.69
C ASN A 92 -12.95 18.86 -1.44
N ILE A 93 -13.14 18.01 -2.46
CA ILE A 93 -12.08 17.30 -3.16
C ILE A 93 -12.16 17.55 -4.68
N PRO A 94 -12.07 18.80 -5.13
CA PRO A 94 -12.25 19.14 -6.56
C PRO A 94 -11.21 18.49 -7.46
N ASN A 95 -10.03 18.16 -6.93
CA ASN A 95 -8.95 17.54 -7.68
C ASN A 95 -9.20 16.06 -8.00
N TYR A 96 -10.25 15.42 -7.43
CA TYR A 96 -10.63 14.06 -7.82
C TYR A 96 -10.86 13.92 -9.33
N GLN A 97 -11.28 14.98 -10.01
CA GLN A 97 -11.44 14.99 -11.46
C GLN A 97 -10.15 14.64 -12.24
N TYR A 98 -8.97 14.75 -11.63
CA TYR A 98 -7.69 14.44 -12.24
C TYR A 98 -7.24 12.98 -12.00
N ILE A 99 -7.96 12.22 -11.20
CA ILE A 99 -7.72 10.77 -11.08
C ILE A 99 -8.06 10.13 -12.42
N ALA A 100 -7.14 9.33 -12.96
CA ALA A 100 -7.34 8.64 -14.22
C ALA A 100 -8.51 7.65 -14.12
N GLU A 101 -9.27 7.50 -15.20
CA GLU A 101 -10.54 6.76 -15.21
C GLU A 101 -10.36 5.29 -14.82
N GLU A 102 -9.23 4.68 -15.21
CA GLU A 102 -8.88 3.30 -14.88
C GLU A 102 -8.68 3.01 -13.40
N PHE A 103 -8.54 4.06 -12.57
CA PHE A 103 -8.40 3.94 -11.12
C PHE A 103 -9.65 4.33 -10.34
N ARG A 104 -10.78 4.55 -11.03
CA ARG A 104 -12.06 4.88 -10.40
C ARG A 104 -13.00 3.69 -10.37
N GLY A 105 -13.88 3.64 -9.38
CA GLY A 105 -14.89 2.61 -9.25
C GLY A 105 -14.32 1.20 -9.14
N LEU A 106 -13.18 1.03 -8.50
CA LEU A 106 -12.51 -0.25 -8.35
C LEU A 106 -13.23 -1.12 -7.31
N TYR A 107 -12.99 -2.45 -7.37
CA TYR A 107 -13.69 -3.46 -6.60
C TYR A 107 -13.76 -3.21 -5.09
N TYR A 108 -12.78 -2.53 -4.54
CA TYR A 108 -12.68 -2.26 -3.10
C TYR A 108 -13.52 -1.07 -2.63
N ASP A 109 -13.92 -0.20 -3.54
CA ASP A 109 -14.79 0.96 -3.30
C ASP A 109 -15.53 1.33 -4.61
N PRO A 110 -16.51 0.49 -5.05
CA PRO A 110 -17.08 0.60 -6.40
C PRO A 110 -17.79 1.92 -6.70
N ASP A 111 -18.25 2.59 -5.67
CA ASP A 111 -18.95 3.88 -5.78
C ASP A 111 -18.04 5.08 -5.45
N ASP A 112 -16.74 4.84 -5.24
CA ASP A 112 -15.74 5.86 -4.85
C ASP A 112 -16.19 6.71 -3.64
N GLN A 113 -16.82 6.07 -2.63
CA GLN A 113 -17.38 6.81 -1.50
C GLN A 113 -16.41 7.02 -0.34
N TYR A 114 -15.43 6.15 -0.17
CA TYR A 114 -14.61 6.08 1.04
C TYR A 114 -13.13 6.33 0.79
N SER A 115 -12.70 6.25 -0.46
CA SER A 115 -11.27 6.30 -0.78
C SER A 115 -10.96 7.10 -2.05
N ILE A 116 -9.71 7.54 -2.14
CA ILE A 116 -9.14 8.16 -3.34
C ILE A 116 -7.83 7.43 -3.64
N PRO A 117 -7.61 6.97 -4.89
CA PRO A 117 -6.34 6.37 -5.27
C PRO A 117 -5.17 7.32 -5.04
N TYR A 118 -4.17 6.86 -4.29
CA TYR A 118 -2.97 7.63 -3.97
C TYR A 118 -1.81 7.29 -4.89
N THR A 119 -1.52 6.00 -5.03
CA THR A 119 -0.46 5.49 -5.90
C THR A 119 -0.74 4.04 -6.27
N TYR A 120 -0.10 3.57 -7.33
CA TYR A 120 -0.06 2.16 -7.69
C TYR A 120 1.38 1.75 -8.00
N GLY A 121 1.66 0.47 -7.90
CA GLY A 121 2.96 -0.08 -8.18
C GLY A 121 2.88 -1.38 -8.98
N VAL A 122 4.02 -1.80 -9.48
CA VAL A 122 4.20 -3.08 -10.16
C VAL A 122 5.18 -3.91 -9.35
N VAL A 123 4.82 -5.18 -9.11
CA VAL A 123 5.70 -6.14 -8.44
C VAL A 123 6.53 -6.88 -9.49
N GLY A 124 7.82 -7.02 -9.22
CA GLY A 124 8.76 -7.72 -10.10
C GLY A 124 9.96 -8.24 -9.34
N ILE A 125 10.83 -8.96 -10.03
CA ILE A 125 12.09 -9.46 -9.49
C ILE A 125 13.21 -8.47 -9.80
N ILE A 126 13.93 -8.02 -8.77
CA ILE A 126 15.19 -7.30 -8.91
C ILE A 126 16.31 -8.29 -8.67
N TYR A 127 17.30 -8.33 -9.54
CA TYR A 127 18.42 -9.25 -9.44
C TYR A 127 19.76 -8.57 -9.74
N ASP A 128 20.85 -9.12 -9.17
CA ASP A 128 22.21 -8.70 -9.47
C ASP A 128 22.68 -9.39 -10.78
N ALA A 129 22.79 -8.61 -11.85
CA ALA A 129 23.22 -9.09 -13.17
C ALA A 129 24.65 -9.67 -13.21
N ASN A 130 25.45 -9.47 -12.15
CA ASN A 130 26.77 -10.09 -12.05
C ASN A 130 26.72 -11.48 -11.39
N GLN A 131 25.60 -11.85 -10.77
CA GLN A 131 25.45 -13.11 -10.04
C GLN A 131 24.38 -14.02 -10.62
N VAL A 132 23.42 -13.47 -11.34
CA VAL A 132 22.33 -14.22 -11.97
C VAL A 132 22.63 -14.40 -13.46
N ASP A 133 22.56 -15.63 -13.93
CA ASP A 133 22.75 -15.91 -15.35
C ASP A 133 21.54 -15.40 -16.15
N GLU A 134 21.80 -14.76 -17.28
CA GLU A 134 20.76 -14.20 -18.14
C GLU A 134 19.76 -15.26 -18.63
N ALA A 135 20.20 -16.51 -18.79
CA ALA A 135 19.35 -17.62 -19.18
C ALA A 135 18.29 -18.01 -18.13
N ASP A 136 18.49 -17.62 -16.88
CA ASP A 136 17.56 -17.91 -15.77
C ASP A 136 16.55 -16.77 -15.55
N VAL A 137 16.69 -15.65 -16.27
CA VAL A 137 15.86 -14.44 -16.13
C VAL A 137 14.62 -14.52 -17.02
N GLY A 138 13.54 -13.87 -16.60
CA GLY A 138 12.32 -13.70 -17.42
C GLY A 138 11.11 -14.49 -16.91
N SER A 139 11.25 -15.20 -15.79
CA SER A 139 10.18 -15.97 -15.16
C SER A 139 10.23 -15.80 -13.63
N TRP A 140 9.10 -15.98 -12.97
CA TRP A 140 9.03 -16.07 -11.51
C TRP A 140 9.79 -17.29 -10.96
N ASP A 141 10.05 -18.32 -11.79
CA ASP A 141 10.84 -19.50 -11.42
C ASP A 141 12.25 -19.13 -10.92
N LEU A 142 12.78 -17.95 -11.27
CA LEU A 142 14.05 -17.47 -10.74
C LEU A 142 14.08 -17.47 -9.21
N MET A 143 12.97 -17.17 -8.56
CA MET A 143 12.86 -17.15 -7.09
C MET A 143 12.79 -18.56 -6.46
N TRP A 144 12.67 -19.62 -7.27
CA TRP A 144 12.69 -21.03 -6.85
C TRP A 144 13.90 -21.77 -7.37
N ASN A 145 14.82 -21.09 -8.06
CA ASN A 145 16.00 -21.73 -8.62
C ASN A 145 17.02 -22.03 -7.52
N GLU A 146 17.23 -23.30 -7.22
CA GLU A 146 18.16 -23.79 -6.18
C GLU A 146 19.60 -23.28 -6.34
N LYS A 147 20.01 -22.94 -7.56
CA LYS A 147 21.31 -22.33 -7.85
C LYS A 147 21.55 -21.05 -7.03
N TYR A 148 20.49 -20.35 -6.67
CA TYR A 148 20.53 -19.09 -5.92
C TYR A 148 20.07 -19.26 -4.47
N SER A 149 20.03 -20.49 -3.96
CA SER A 149 19.64 -20.78 -2.59
C SER A 149 20.45 -19.96 -1.59
N GLY A 150 19.78 -19.43 -0.57
CA GLY A 150 20.36 -18.54 0.44
C GLY A 150 20.66 -17.11 -0.03
N LYS A 151 20.29 -16.74 -1.27
CA LYS A 151 20.48 -15.39 -1.84
C LYS A 151 19.16 -14.73 -2.27
N ILE A 152 18.04 -15.36 -1.99
CA ILE A 152 16.71 -14.89 -2.38
C ILE A 152 16.07 -14.20 -1.19
N LEU A 153 15.51 -13.02 -1.43
CA LEU A 153 14.66 -12.30 -0.49
C LEU A 153 13.22 -12.35 -0.98
N GLN A 154 12.31 -12.79 -0.12
CA GLN A 154 10.88 -12.77 -0.36
C GLN A 154 10.23 -11.65 0.46
N PHE A 155 9.09 -11.15 0.01
CA PHE A 155 8.32 -10.16 0.75
C PHE A 155 7.95 -10.64 2.17
N ASN A 156 8.05 -9.73 3.13
CA ASN A 156 7.46 -9.91 4.46
C ASN A 156 6.01 -9.38 4.50
N ASN A 157 5.30 -9.51 3.39
CA ASN A 157 3.87 -9.21 3.24
C ASN A 157 3.20 -10.45 2.66
N SER A 158 2.18 -10.97 3.34
CA SER A 158 1.54 -12.23 2.95
C SER A 158 0.91 -12.17 1.55
N ARG A 159 0.27 -11.05 1.19
CA ARG A 159 -0.38 -10.90 -0.12
C ARG A 159 0.64 -10.93 -1.25
N ASP A 160 1.73 -10.20 -1.13
CA ASP A 160 2.76 -10.15 -2.16
C ASP A 160 3.50 -11.49 -2.26
N ALA A 161 3.83 -12.13 -1.13
CA ALA A 161 4.47 -13.43 -1.12
C ALA A 161 3.61 -14.51 -1.80
N PHE A 162 2.33 -14.61 -1.42
CA PHE A 162 1.40 -15.52 -2.09
C PHE A 162 1.20 -15.15 -3.56
N GLY A 163 1.12 -13.87 -3.89
CA GLY A 163 1.01 -13.39 -5.26
C GLY A 163 2.15 -13.87 -6.14
N THR A 164 3.40 -13.81 -5.66
CA THR A 164 4.56 -14.31 -6.43
C THR A 164 4.46 -15.83 -6.71
N ALA A 165 4.04 -16.62 -5.72
CA ALA A 165 3.83 -18.06 -5.89
C ALA A 165 2.67 -18.35 -6.85
N MET A 166 1.56 -17.61 -6.73
CA MET A 166 0.41 -17.76 -7.64
C MET A 166 0.79 -17.44 -9.09
N TYR A 167 1.55 -16.37 -9.33
CA TYR A 167 2.04 -16.05 -10.66
C TYR A 167 2.95 -17.16 -11.22
N LYS A 168 3.83 -17.73 -10.40
CA LYS A 168 4.66 -18.87 -10.80
C LYS A 168 3.81 -20.07 -11.19
N GLU A 169 2.79 -20.39 -10.41
CA GLU A 169 1.90 -21.54 -10.62
C GLU A 169 0.80 -21.27 -11.67
N GLY A 170 0.70 -20.06 -12.22
CA GLY A 170 -0.37 -19.67 -13.14
C GLY A 170 -1.76 -19.60 -12.51
N ILE A 171 -1.82 -19.31 -11.22
CA ILE A 171 -3.05 -19.18 -10.44
C ILE A 171 -3.50 -17.71 -10.47
N ASP A 172 -4.81 -17.48 -10.61
CA ASP A 172 -5.38 -16.15 -10.46
C ASP A 172 -5.22 -15.65 -9.02
N VAL A 173 -4.55 -14.51 -8.83
CA VAL A 173 -4.30 -13.92 -7.51
C VAL A 173 -5.59 -13.52 -6.77
N ASN A 174 -6.71 -13.39 -7.48
CA ASN A 174 -8.03 -13.09 -6.91
C ASN A 174 -8.85 -14.37 -6.62
N THR A 175 -8.28 -15.55 -6.78
CA THR A 175 -8.98 -16.81 -6.52
C THR A 175 -9.51 -16.88 -5.09
N THR A 176 -10.72 -17.46 -4.94
CA THR A 176 -11.31 -17.84 -3.65
C THR A 176 -11.22 -19.34 -3.39
N ASP A 177 -10.62 -20.11 -4.32
CA ASP A 177 -10.47 -21.55 -4.17
C ASP A 177 -9.36 -21.90 -3.17
N LYS A 178 -9.76 -22.53 -2.08
CA LYS A 178 -8.82 -22.97 -1.04
C LYS A 178 -7.71 -23.88 -1.55
N ALA A 179 -8.01 -24.77 -2.51
CA ALA A 179 -7.01 -25.69 -3.05
C ALA A 179 -5.89 -24.94 -3.80
N GLN A 180 -6.22 -23.86 -4.50
CA GLN A 180 -5.24 -23.01 -5.15
C GLN A 180 -4.40 -22.23 -4.14
N TRP A 181 -4.98 -21.79 -3.03
CA TRP A 181 -4.24 -21.19 -1.93
C TRP A 181 -3.29 -22.20 -1.25
N ASP A 182 -3.73 -23.44 -1.05
CA ASP A 182 -2.89 -24.50 -0.50
C ASP A 182 -1.71 -24.82 -1.45
N GLN A 183 -1.94 -24.86 -2.78
CA GLN A 183 -0.88 -25.03 -3.79
C GLN A 183 0.15 -23.88 -3.72
N ALA A 184 -0.30 -22.64 -3.63
CA ALA A 184 0.59 -21.49 -3.50
C ALA A 184 1.41 -21.55 -2.19
N LEU A 185 0.80 -22.00 -1.10
CA LEU A 185 1.49 -22.21 0.17
C LEU A 185 2.57 -23.28 0.04
N ASP A 186 2.26 -24.41 -0.58
CA ASP A 186 3.24 -25.50 -0.80
C ASP A 186 4.43 -24.98 -1.62
N SER A 187 4.17 -24.22 -2.68
CA SER A 187 5.22 -23.57 -3.48
C SER A 187 6.08 -22.61 -2.64
N LEU A 188 5.50 -21.82 -1.75
CA LEU A 188 6.27 -20.95 -0.84
C LEU A 188 7.09 -21.76 0.18
N LEU A 189 6.59 -22.91 0.63
CA LEU A 189 7.33 -23.78 1.55
C LEU A 189 8.57 -24.39 0.90
N GLU A 190 8.55 -24.62 -0.41
CA GLU A 190 9.71 -25.08 -1.19
C GLU A 190 10.85 -24.04 -1.24
N GLN A 191 10.54 -22.74 -1.09
CA GLN A 191 11.57 -21.70 -1.02
C GLN A 191 12.38 -21.70 0.27
N ARG A 192 11.93 -22.42 1.30
CA ARG A 192 12.67 -22.46 2.56
C ARG A 192 13.96 -23.25 2.38
N PRO A 193 15.10 -22.70 2.83
CA PRO A 193 16.37 -23.45 2.85
C PRO A 193 16.33 -24.62 3.82
#